data_871205ea40628f725cf969486cba79c0
#
_entry.id   871205ea40628f725cf969486cba79c0
#
_cell.length_a   1.000
_cell.length_b   1.000
_cell.length_c   1.000
_cell.angle_alpha   90.00
_cell.angle_beta   90.00
_cell.angle_gamma   90.00
#
_symmetry.space_group_name_H-M   'P 1'
#
loop_
_entity.id
_entity.type
_entity.pdbx_description
1 polymer ?
#
loop_
_entity_poly.entity_id
_entity_poly.type
_entity_poly.pdbx_seq_one_letter_code
_entity_poly.pdbx_strand_id
1 'polypeptide(L)'
;PGHRIALLDDDGEPVPPGEVGEIALHRYDIHGDADPVLFLGYWNRPEATQARFSGDWWRTGDLATVDEDGYYWYRGRADDMFKSAGYRIGPSEVENCLIGHPAVVNAAVVPKPDPERGNLVKAYVVLAPGHEPGPALVEELQQHVRGRLAPYEYPKEISFIDELPMTTTGKVQRRVLRLREEEAAAARGLPPR
;
A
#
# COMPACT_ATOMS: atom_id res chain seq x y z
N PRO A 1 -5.52 -9.25 24.25
CA PRO A 1 -6.54 -8.84 25.24
C PRO A 1 -5.99 -7.71 26.09
N GLY A 2 -6.83 -6.70 26.40
CA GLY A 2 -6.47 -5.60 27.28
C GLY A 2 -5.98 -4.34 26.57
N HIS A 3 -5.51 -4.42 25.34
CA HIS A 3 -5.06 -3.25 24.56
C HIS A 3 -6.25 -2.48 23.97
N ARG A 4 -6.11 -1.17 23.89
CA ARG A 4 -7.06 -0.30 23.17
C ARG A 4 -6.55 -0.05 21.76
N ILE A 5 -7.25 -0.63 20.76
CA ILE A 5 -6.95 -0.50 19.34
C ILE A 5 -8.12 0.21 18.67
N ALA A 6 -7.83 1.12 17.74
CA ALA A 6 -8.80 1.78 16.89
C ALA A 6 -8.27 1.86 15.45
N LEU A 7 -9.17 2.09 14.50
CA LEU A 7 -8.85 2.53 13.16
C LEU A 7 -9.08 4.03 13.09
N LEU A 8 -8.04 4.80 12.76
CA LEU A 8 -8.10 6.26 12.73
C LEU A 8 -8.05 6.78 11.28
N ASP A 9 -8.78 7.87 11.04
CA ASP A 9 -8.67 8.64 9.81
C ASP A 9 -7.41 9.53 9.78
N ASP A 10 -7.30 10.39 8.76
CA ASP A 10 -6.17 11.31 8.60
C ASP A 10 -6.17 12.41 9.68
N ASP A 11 -7.31 12.74 10.27
CA ASP A 11 -7.48 13.73 11.35
C ASP A 11 -7.21 13.15 12.75
N GLY A 12 -7.09 11.81 12.83
CA GLY A 12 -6.81 11.09 14.08
C GLY A 12 -8.08 10.68 14.84
N GLU A 13 -9.25 10.77 14.19
CA GLU A 13 -10.52 10.35 14.76
C GLU A 13 -10.87 8.90 14.37
N PRO A 14 -11.51 8.13 15.26
CA PRO A 14 -11.92 6.77 14.98
C PRO A 14 -12.92 6.68 13.82
N VAL A 15 -12.67 5.78 12.86
CA VAL A 15 -13.62 5.49 11.78
C VAL A 15 -14.63 4.42 12.19
N PRO A 16 -15.86 4.46 11.63
CA PRO A 16 -16.88 3.44 11.89
C PRO A 16 -16.51 2.09 11.25
N PRO A 17 -17.12 0.97 11.69
CA PRO A 17 -16.98 -0.33 11.06
C PRO A 17 -17.27 -0.29 9.56
N GLY A 18 -16.46 -1.01 8.78
CA GLY A 18 -16.54 -1.06 7.31
C GLY A 18 -15.74 0.01 6.60
N GLU A 19 -15.34 1.08 7.26
CA GLU A 19 -14.47 2.12 6.69
C GLU A 19 -12.99 1.79 6.90
N VAL A 20 -12.15 2.28 5.96
CA VAL A 20 -10.69 2.10 6.04
C VAL A 20 -10.10 3.15 6.97
N GLY A 21 -9.35 2.69 7.96
CA GLY A 21 -8.56 3.54 8.84
C GLY A 21 -7.17 2.96 9.11
N GLU A 22 -6.28 3.78 9.67
CA GLU A 22 -4.97 3.34 10.10
C GLU A 22 -5.06 2.69 11.48
N ILE A 23 -4.52 1.48 11.62
CA ILE A 23 -4.47 0.79 12.89
C ILE A 23 -3.64 1.62 13.88
N ALA A 24 -4.22 1.96 15.01
CA ALA A 24 -3.58 2.70 16.07
C ALA A 24 -3.75 2.00 17.42
N LEU A 25 -2.70 2.07 18.24
CA LEU A 25 -2.67 1.57 19.60
C LEU A 25 -2.69 2.76 20.55
N HIS A 26 -3.61 2.73 21.52
CA HIS A 26 -3.69 3.79 22.53
C HIS A 26 -2.60 3.66 23.57
N ARG A 27 -2.11 4.79 24.09
CA ARG A 27 -1.06 4.86 25.12
C ARG A 27 -1.42 4.15 26.42
N TYR A 28 -2.70 4.11 26.73
CA TYR A 28 -3.21 3.45 27.93
C TYR A 28 -4.11 2.27 27.54
N ASP A 29 -4.02 1.20 28.29
CA ASP A 29 -4.82 0.00 28.13
C ASP A 29 -6.31 0.20 28.53
N ILE A 30 -7.11 -0.87 28.52
CA ILE A 30 -8.53 -0.81 28.90
C ILE A 30 -8.78 -0.49 30.39
N HIS A 31 -7.74 -0.62 31.23
CA HIS A 31 -7.79 -0.31 32.66
C HIS A 31 -7.30 1.10 32.98
N GLY A 32 -6.71 1.79 31.99
CA GLY A 32 -6.13 3.12 32.15
C GLY A 32 -4.66 3.13 32.56
N ASP A 33 -4.02 1.95 32.62
CA ASP A 33 -2.59 1.82 32.87
C ASP A 33 -1.80 2.00 31.57
N ALA A 34 -0.52 2.42 31.67
CA ALA A 34 0.34 2.56 30.50
C ALA A 34 0.50 1.21 29.79
N ASP A 35 0.16 1.17 28.47
CA ASP A 35 0.16 -0.07 27.71
C ASP A 35 1.61 -0.57 27.51
N PRO A 36 1.96 -1.79 28.01
CA PRO A 36 3.32 -2.30 28.00
C PRO A 36 3.86 -2.64 26.61
N VAL A 37 2.98 -2.78 25.60
CA VAL A 37 3.38 -3.06 24.21
C VAL A 37 3.45 -1.81 23.36
N LEU A 38 3.19 -0.62 23.94
CA LEU A 38 3.29 0.61 23.19
C LEU A 38 4.70 0.80 22.61
N PHE A 39 4.75 1.27 21.38
CA PHE A 39 5.98 1.65 20.70
C PHE A 39 6.76 2.70 21.49
N LEU A 40 8.00 2.38 21.88
CA LEU A 40 8.83 3.27 22.69
C LEU A 40 9.46 4.40 21.89
N GLY A 41 9.66 4.21 20.59
CA GLY A 41 10.26 5.20 19.70
C GLY A 41 11.36 4.66 18.81
N TYR A 42 11.75 5.46 17.84
CA TYR A 42 12.91 5.19 16.99
C TYR A 42 14.20 5.65 17.69
N TRP A 43 15.22 4.81 17.68
CA TRP A 43 16.53 5.13 18.28
C TRP A 43 17.12 6.42 17.68
N ASN A 44 17.47 7.38 18.53
CA ASN A 44 18.00 8.70 18.17
C ASN A 44 17.17 9.49 17.14
N ARG A 45 15.84 9.26 17.06
CA ARG A 45 14.96 9.97 16.13
C ARG A 45 13.65 10.41 16.81
N PRO A 46 13.72 11.37 17.73
CA PRO A 46 12.55 11.82 18.49
C PRO A 46 11.46 12.44 17.60
N GLU A 47 11.84 13.21 16.57
CA GLU A 47 10.89 13.81 15.64
C GLU A 47 10.12 12.75 14.82
N ALA A 48 10.83 11.73 14.34
CA ALA A 48 10.21 10.61 13.63
C ALA A 48 9.30 9.78 14.57
N THR A 49 9.65 9.70 15.84
CA THR A 49 8.81 9.07 16.86
C THR A 49 7.55 9.88 17.11
N GLN A 50 7.67 11.19 17.32
CA GLN A 50 6.53 12.07 17.56
C GLN A 50 5.56 12.11 16.36
N ALA A 51 6.07 12.05 15.13
CA ALA A 51 5.26 12.01 13.91
C ALA A 51 4.36 10.77 13.80
N ARG A 52 4.60 9.73 14.62
CA ARG A 52 3.76 8.52 14.69
C ARG A 52 2.62 8.63 15.70
N PHE A 53 2.48 9.73 16.39
CA PHE A 53 1.43 9.91 17.39
C PHE A 53 0.38 10.93 16.91
N SER A 54 -0.91 10.59 17.10
CA SER A 54 -2.06 11.49 17.09
C SER A 54 -2.62 11.52 18.51
N GLY A 55 -2.31 12.56 19.29
CA GLY A 55 -2.66 12.58 20.70
C GLY A 55 -2.04 11.39 21.45
N ASP A 56 -2.87 10.58 22.08
CA ASP A 56 -2.43 9.37 22.81
C ASP A 56 -2.43 8.10 21.94
N TRP A 57 -2.69 8.21 20.63
CA TRP A 57 -2.70 7.10 19.70
C TRP A 57 -1.37 6.99 18.95
N TRP A 58 -0.72 5.84 19.03
CA TRP A 58 0.40 5.47 18.16
C TRP A 58 -0.11 4.84 16.88
N ARG A 59 0.25 5.43 15.74
CA ARG A 59 -0.12 5.00 14.39
C ARG A 59 0.89 4.02 13.83
N THR A 60 0.43 2.81 13.46
CA THR A 60 1.30 1.72 12.99
C THR A 60 1.79 1.91 11.56
N GLY A 61 1.07 2.68 10.75
CA GLY A 61 1.27 2.78 9.31
C GLY A 61 0.55 1.69 8.53
N ASP A 62 -0.18 0.79 9.18
CA ASP A 62 -0.97 -0.27 8.54
C ASP A 62 -2.44 0.13 8.45
N LEU A 63 -3.05 -0.05 7.28
CA LEU A 63 -4.46 0.22 7.04
C LEU A 63 -5.29 -1.05 7.18
N ALA A 64 -6.47 -0.92 7.75
CA ALA A 64 -7.44 -2.01 7.86
C ALA A 64 -8.88 -1.50 7.78
N THR A 65 -9.81 -2.42 7.60
CA THR A 65 -11.22 -2.26 7.95
C THR A 65 -11.56 -3.20 9.09
N VAL A 66 -12.52 -2.84 9.92
CA VAL A 66 -13.08 -3.74 10.94
C VAL A 66 -14.51 -4.08 10.54
N ASP A 67 -14.90 -5.36 10.61
CA ASP A 67 -16.27 -5.79 10.35
C ASP A 67 -17.14 -5.76 11.60
N GLU A 68 -18.43 -6.10 11.45
CA GLU A 68 -19.40 -6.13 12.54
C GLU A 68 -19.07 -7.18 13.62
N ASP A 69 -18.32 -8.22 13.26
CA ASP A 69 -17.85 -9.27 14.17
C ASP A 69 -16.54 -8.92 14.89
N GLY A 70 -15.93 -7.76 14.54
CA GLY A 70 -14.70 -7.26 15.15
C GLY A 70 -13.41 -7.81 14.53
N TYR A 71 -13.47 -8.45 13.34
CA TYR A 71 -12.29 -8.87 12.62
C TYR A 71 -11.69 -7.73 11.83
N TYR A 72 -10.33 -7.65 11.88
CA TYR A 72 -9.55 -6.66 11.15
C TYR A 72 -9.09 -7.24 9.83
N TRP A 73 -9.46 -6.58 8.73
CA TRP A 73 -9.09 -6.92 7.38
C TRP A 73 -8.01 -5.96 6.88
N TYR A 74 -6.80 -6.47 6.75
CA TYR A 74 -5.65 -5.68 6.29
C TYR A 74 -5.86 -5.12 4.87
N ARG A 75 -5.57 -3.83 4.68
CA ARG A 75 -5.75 -3.10 3.42
C ARG A 75 -4.45 -2.56 2.82
N GLY A 76 -3.33 -2.74 3.48
CA GLY A 76 -2.02 -2.30 3.01
C GLY A 76 -1.35 -1.30 3.94
N ARG A 77 -0.29 -0.66 3.43
CA ARG A 77 0.44 0.38 4.15
C ARG A 77 -0.10 1.76 3.81
N ALA A 78 -0.23 2.63 4.80
CA ALA A 78 -0.59 4.04 4.58
C ALA A 78 0.44 4.77 3.70
N ASP A 79 1.74 4.47 3.90
CA ASP A 79 2.86 5.06 3.17
C ASP A 79 2.92 4.63 1.69
N ASP A 80 2.31 3.49 1.34
CA ASP A 80 2.28 2.96 -0.02
C ASP A 80 1.07 3.46 -0.83
N MET A 81 0.04 4.00 -0.13
CA MET A 81 -1.13 4.56 -0.82
C MET A 81 -0.75 5.75 -1.68
N PHE A 82 -1.31 5.83 -2.87
CA PHE A 82 -1.10 6.96 -3.77
C PHE A 82 -2.39 7.39 -4.47
N LYS A 83 -2.38 8.63 -5.00
CA LYS A 83 -3.50 9.15 -5.79
C LYS A 83 -3.25 8.95 -7.28
N SER A 84 -4.25 8.45 -8.00
CA SER A 84 -4.28 8.34 -9.46
C SER A 84 -5.60 8.89 -9.97
N ALA A 85 -5.58 9.93 -10.80
CA ALA A 85 -6.77 10.62 -11.32
C ALA A 85 -7.79 11.00 -10.21
N GLY A 86 -7.31 11.40 -9.02
CA GLY A 86 -8.14 11.79 -7.89
C GLY A 86 -8.56 10.62 -6.96
N TYR A 87 -8.41 9.38 -7.40
CA TYR A 87 -8.73 8.20 -6.59
C TYR A 87 -7.55 7.77 -5.73
N ARG A 88 -7.83 7.29 -4.51
CA ARG A 88 -6.84 6.69 -3.61
C ARG A 88 -6.67 5.21 -3.99
N ILE A 89 -5.44 4.81 -4.31
CA ILE A 89 -5.10 3.46 -4.76
C ILE A 89 -4.32 2.74 -3.68
N GLY A 90 -4.79 1.52 -3.35
CA GLY A 90 -4.10 0.58 -2.48
C GLY A 90 -3.27 -0.42 -3.31
N PRO A 91 -1.92 -0.31 -3.35
CA PRO A 91 -1.08 -1.21 -4.15
C PRO A 91 -1.35 -2.68 -3.85
N SER A 92 -1.50 -3.05 -2.58
CA SER A 92 -1.64 -4.43 -2.14
C SER A 92 -2.90 -5.12 -2.70
N GLU A 93 -3.99 -4.38 -2.89
CA GLU A 93 -5.24 -4.92 -3.43
C GLU A 93 -5.08 -5.30 -4.91
N VAL A 94 -4.44 -4.42 -5.68
CA VAL A 94 -4.12 -4.67 -7.10
C VAL A 94 -3.10 -5.80 -7.25
N GLU A 95 -2.06 -5.83 -6.40
CA GLU A 95 -1.04 -6.88 -6.38
C GLU A 95 -1.66 -8.26 -6.09
N ASN A 96 -2.49 -8.36 -5.06
CA ASN A 96 -3.18 -9.60 -4.70
C ASN A 96 -4.09 -10.09 -5.83
N CYS A 97 -4.78 -9.16 -6.51
CA CYS A 97 -5.59 -9.49 -7.67
C CYS A 97 -4.74 -10.03 -8.82
N LEU A 98 -3.59 -9.40 -9.12
CA LEU A 98 -2.66 -9.86 -10.15
C LEU A 98 -2.05 -11.23 -9.82
N ILE A 99 -1.64 -11.46 -8.57
CA ILE A 99 -1.08 -12.75 -8.10
C ILE A 99 -2.11 -13.87 -8.19
N GLY A 100 -3.40 -13.57 -8.14
CA GLY A 100 -4.47 -14.52 -8.39
C GLY A 100 -4.57 -15.03 -9.84
N HIS A 101 -3.78 -14.46 -10.77
CA HIS A 101 -3.73 -14.91 -12.17
C HIS A 101 -2.68 -16.00 -12.37
N PRO A 102 -2.98 -17.11 -13.10
CA PRO A 102 -2.05 -18.25 -13.26
C PRO A 102 -0.68 -17.89 -13.87
N ALA A 103 -0.61 -16.86 -14.68
CA ALA A 103 0.64 -16.39 -15.30
C ALA A 103 1.54 -15.56 -14.36
N VAL A 104 1.11 -15.25 -13.13
CA VAL A 104 1.80 -14.32 -12.24
C VAL A 104 2.31 -15.03 -11.00
N VAL A 105 3.63 -14.99 -10.76
CA VAL A 105 4.25 -15.46 -9.51
C VAL A 105 4.24 -14.36 -8.46
N ASN A 106 4.56 -13.13 -8.87
CA ASN A 106 4.63 -11.99 -7.96
C ASN A 106 4.35 -10.68 -8.70
N ALA A 107 3.87 -9.69 -7.98
CA ALA A 107 3.60 -8.37 -8.55
C ALA A 107 3.93 -7.27 -7.54
N ALA A 108 4.31 -6.10 -8.05
CA ALA A 108 4.45 -4.88 -7.27
C ALA A 108 3.80 -3.72 -8.02
N VAL A 109 3.00 -2.93 -7.31
CA VAL A 109 2.27 -1.80 -7.88
C VAL A 109 2.80 -0.50 -7.28
N VAL A 110 3.11 0.45 -8.16
CA VAL A 110 3.66 1.75 -7.79
C VAL A 110 3.02 2.87 -8.61
N PRO A 111 3.03 4.11 -8.09
CA PRO A 111 2.68 5.28 -8.88
C PRO A 111 3.75 5.51 -9.95
N LYS A 112 3.32 5.78 -11.18
CA LYS A 112 4.16 6.31 -12.25
C LYS A 112 3.74 7.75 -12.52
N PRO A 113 4.63 8.75 -12.41
CA PRO A 113 4.30 10.15 -12.67
C PRO A 113 3.69 10.36 -14.06
N ASP A 114 2.56 11.03 -14.12
CA ASP A 114 1.81 11.33 -15.34
C ASP A 114 1.30 12.78 -15.31
N PRO A 115 1.48 13.55 -16.41
CA PRO A 115 1.14 14.97 -16.42
C PRO A 115 -0.36 15.25 -16.29
N GLU A 116 -1.22 14.37 -16.79
CA GLU A 116 -2.69 14.59 -16.80
C GLU A 116 -3.34 14.02 -15.54
N ARG A 117 -2.91 12.85 -15.10
CA ARG A 117 -3.54 12.09 -14.03
C ARG A 117 -2.83 12.21 -12.67
N GLY A 118 -1.70 12.95 -12.64
CA GLY A 118 -0.80 12.99 -11.50
C GLY A 118 0.04 11.73 -11.41
N ASN A 119 -0.59 10.58 -11.30
CA ASN A 119 0.07 9.27 -11.42
C ASN A 119 -0.81 8.30 -12.21
N LEU A 120 -0.15 7.37 -12.90
CA LEU A 120 -0.75 6.13 -13.40
C LEU A 120 -0.50 5.00 -12.42
N VAL A 121 -1.41 4.05 -12.38
CA VAL A 121 -1.19 2.77 -11.72
C VAL A 121 -0.27 1.94 -12.62
N LYS A 122 0.94 1.64 -12.15
CA LYS A 122 1.90 0.79 -12.86
C LYS A 122 2.19 -0.46 -12.07
N ALA A 123 2.16 -1.61 -12.75
CA ALA A 123 2.52 -2.91 -12.18
C ALA A 123 3.85 -3.41 -12.74
N TYR A 124 4.70 -3.93 -11.88
CA TYR A 124 5.83 -4.79 -12.20
C TYR A 124 5.44 -6.22 -11.90
N VAL A 125 5.59 -7.11 -12.88
CA VAL A 125 5.09 -8.48 -12.80
C VAL A 125 6.21 -9.47 -13.06
N VAL A 126 6.34 -10.46 -12.19
CA VAL A 126 7.18 -11.64 -12.38
C VAL A 126 6.29 -12.76 -12.89
N LEU A 127 6.62 -13.31 -14.05
CA LEU A 127 5.83 -14.35 -14.70
C LEU A 127 6.11 -15.75 -14.12
N ALA A 128 5.08 -16.58 -14.14
CA ALA A 128 5.21 -18.00 -13.87
C ALA A 128 5.94 -18.72 -15.04
N PRO A 129 6.66 -19.82 -14.76
CA PRO A 129 7.30 -20.61 -15.79
C PRO A 129 6.32 -21.02 -16.89
N GLY A 130 6.77 -20.92 -18.17
CA GLY A 130 5.95 -21.26 -19.33
C GLY A 130 5.06 -20.15 -19.87
N HIS A 131 5.12 -18.96 -19.27
CA HIS A 131 4.45 -17.77 -19.79
C HIS A 131 5.46 -16.78 -20.38
N GLU A 132 5.11 -16.21 -21.53
CA GLU A 132 5.97 -15.29 -22.27
C GLU A 132 5.43 -13.85 -22.14
N PRO A 133 6.33 -12.85 -21.94
CA PRO A 133 5.92 -11.45 -21.90
C PRO A 133 5.42 -10.99 -23.26
N GLY A 134 4.29 -10.27 -23.31
CA GLY A 134 3.79 -9.75 -24.56
C GLY A 134 2.53 -8.88 -24.39
N PRO A 135 2.15 -8.12 -25.45
CA PRO A 135 0.98 -7.24 -25.40
C PRO A 135 -0.33 -7.96 -25.07
N ALA A 136 -0.50 -9.19 -25.57
CA ALA A 136 -1.70 -9.99 -25.30
C ALA A 136 -1.83 -10.31 -23.81
N LEU A 137 -0.73 -10.69 -23.14
CA LEU A 137 -0.74 -10.96 -21.71
C LEU A 137 -0.94 -9.69 -20.89
N VAL A 138 -0.40 -8.54 -21.33
CA VAL A 138 -0.69 -7.24 -20.69
C VAL A 138 -2.19 -6.97 -20.71
N GLU A 139 -2.85 -7.13 -21.86
CA GLU A 139 -4.29 -6.91 -21.97
C GLU A 139 -5.09 -7.90 -21.11
N GLU A 140 -4.71 -9.17 -21.10
CA GLU A 140 -5.32 -10.22 -20.28
C GLU A 140 -5.24 -9.87 -18.78
N LEU A 141 -4.07 -9.48 -18.27
CA LEU A 141 -3.87 -9.07 -16.88
C LEU A 141 -4.66 -7.79 -16.52
N GLN A 142 -4.71 -6.82 -17.45
CA GLN A 142 -5.53 -5.62 -17.25
C GLN A 142 -7.02 -5.97 -17.16
N GLN A 143 -7.53 -6.86 -18.01
CA GLN A 143 -8.91 -7.32 -17.96
C GLN A 143 -9.20 -8.14 -16.70
N HIS A 144 -8.24 -8.96 -16.27
CA HIS A 144 -8.35 -9.72 -15.02
C HIS A 144 -8.59 -8.81 -13.81
N VAL A 145 -7.85 -7.70 -13.72
CA VAL A 145 -8.03 -6.71 -12.64
C VAL A 145 -9.33 -5.94 -12.81
N ARG A 146 -9.65 -5.47 -14.02
CA ARG A 146 -10.90 -4.73 -14.31
C ARG A 146 -12.17 -5.51 -13.98
N GLY A 147 -12.14 -6.83 -14.12
CA GLY A 147 -13.28 -7.70 -13.81
C GLY A 147 -13.48 -7.97 -12.32
N ARG A 148 -12.54 -7.54 -11.45
CA ARG A 148 -12.51 -7.87 -10.02
C ARG A 148 -12.41 -6.67 -9.10
N LEU A 149 -11.78 -5.59 -9.55
CA LEU A 149 -11.58 -4.36 -8.78
C LEU A 149 -12.27 -3.18 -9.45
N ALA A 150 -12.24 -2.03 -8.78
CA ALA A 150 -12.84 -0.81 -9.34
C ALA A 150 -12.12 -0.37 -10.63
N PRO A 151 -12.84 0.25 -11.59
CA PRO A 151 -12.30 0.61 -12.91
C PRO A 151 -11.09 1.57 -12.88
N TYR A 152 -10.84 2.26 -11.80
CA TYR A 152 -9.71 3.16 -11.64
C TYR A 152 -8.46 2.47 -11.08
N GLU A 153 -8.56 1.24 -10.56
CA GLU A 153 -7.47 0.50 -9.90
C GLU A 153 -6.61 -0.31 -10.87
N TYR A 154 -7.14 -0.69 -12.05
CA TYR A 154 -6.37 -1.54 -12.94
C TYR A 154 -5.09 -0.83 -13.42
N PRO A 155 -3.96 -1.56 -13.52
CA PRO A 155 -2.71 -1.00 -13.99
C PRO A 155 -2.82 -0.53 -15.45
N LYS A 156 -2.52 0.74 -15.68
CA LYS A 156 -2.46 1.32 -17.04
C LYS A 156 -1.21 0.87 -17.79
N GLU A 157 -0.18 0.49 -17.04
CA GLU A 157 1.07 0.00 -17.57
C GLU A 157 1.54 -1.21 -16.78
N ILE A 158 1.99 -2.24 -17.48
CA ILE A 158 2.58 -3.44 -16.91
C ILE A 158 3.97 -3.62 -17.51
N SER A 159 4.98 -3.82 -16.65
CA SER A 159 6.33 -4.18 -17.04
C SER A 159 6.66 -5.56 -16.48
N PHE A 160 7.08 -6.47 -17.36
CA PHE A 160 7.58 -7.77 -16.93
C PHE A 160 9.04 -7.66 -16.52
N ILE A 161 9.39 -8.30 -15.41
CA ILE A 161 10.74 -8.32 -14.86
C ILE A 161 11.05 -9.72 -14.31
N ASP A 162 12.34 -10.06 -14.27
CA ASP A 162 12.77 -11.37 -13.80
C ASP A 162 12.58 -11.53 -12.29
N GLU A 163 12.84 -10.44 -11.53
CA GLU A 163 12.69 -10.43 -10.07
C GLU A 163 12.30 -9.05 -9.54
N LEU A 164 11.52 -9.02 -8.45
CA LEU A 164 11.22 -7.81 -7.71
C LEU A 164 12.35 -7.46 -6.74
N PRO A 165 12.65 -6.16 -6.50
CA PRO A 165 13.57 -5.78 -5.44
C PRO A 165 12.97 -6.17 -4.08
N MET A 166 13.70 -6.99 -3.32
CA MET A 166 13.25 -7.53 -2.04
C MET A 166 14.16 -7.10 -0.91
N THR A 167 13.60 -7.02 0.31
CA THR A 167 14.41 -6.95 1.54
C THR A 167 15.01 -8.32 1.84
N THR A 168 16.00 -8.38 2.73
CA THR A 168 16.56 -9.63 3.24
C THR A 168 15.53 -10.54 3.92
N THR A 169 14.41 -9.97 4.34
CA THR A 169 13.28 -10.69 4.97
C THR A 169 12.17 -11.06 3.98
N GLY A 170 12.39 -10.90 2.67
CA GLY A 170 11.45 -11.28 1.62
C GLY A 170 10.27 -10.32 1.40
N LYS A 171 10.39 -9.05 1.82
CA LYS A 171 9.36 -8.03 1.53
C LYS A 171 9.71 -7.23 0.30
N VAL A 172 8.74 -6.99 -0.58
CA VAL A 172 8.91 -6.16 -1.78
C VAL A 172 9.26 -4.72 -1.40
N GLN A 173 10.33 -4.20 -1.99
CA GLN A 173 10.78 -2.82 -1.80
C GLN A 173 10.16 -1.88 -2.85
N ARG A 174 8.87 -1.56 -2.70
CA ARG A 174 8.16 -0.66 -3.63
C ARG A 174 8.85 0.70 -3.80
N ARG A 175 9.52 1.18 -2.76
CA ARG A 175 10.30 2.42 -2.81
C ARG A 175 11.35 2.41 -3.93
N VAL A 176 12.04 1.28 -4.15
CA VAL A 176 13.05 1.16 -5.21
C VAL A 176 12.40 1.30 -6.59
N LEU A 177 11.25 0.65 -6.80
CA LEU A 177 10.52 0.74 -8.06
C LEU A 177 9.94 2.14 -8.29
N ARG A 178 9.41 2.77 -7.24
CA ARG A 178 8.90 4.15 -7.31
C ARG A 178 10.00 5.13 -7.71
N LEU A 179 11.18 5.05 -7.09
CA LEU A 179 12.32 5.89 -7.44
C LEU A 179 12.74 5.72 -8.91
N ARG A 180 12.73 4.50 -9.45
CA ARG A 180 12.99 4.25 -10.88
C ARG A 180 12.00 4.99 -11.79
N GLU A 181 10.71 5.02 -11.42
CA GLU A 181 9.70 5.74 -12.21
C GLU A 181 9.84 7.25 -12.08
N GLU A 182 10.19 7.76 -10.91
CA GLU A 182 10.46 9.17 -10.67
C GLU A 182 11.69 9.65 -11.46
N GLU A 183 12.80 8.89 -11.47
CA GLU A 183 13.99 9.15 -12.24
C GLU A 183 13.71 9.13 -13.75
N ALA A 184 12.96 8.12 -14.21
CA ALA A 184 12.55 8.04 -15.62
C ALA A 184 11.61 9.19 -16.03
N ALA A 185 10.77 9.68 -15.13
CA ALA A 185 9.91 10.83 -15.35
C ALA A 185 10.75 12.13 -15.43
N ALA A 186 11.68 12.33 -14.51
CA ALA A 186 12.58 13.47 -14.50
C ALA A 186 13.43 13.54 -15.78
N ALA A 187 13.95 12.40 -16.27
CA ALA A 187 14.68 12.31 -17.53
C ALA A 187 13.83 12.72 -18.75
N ARG A 188 12.50 12.63 -18.64
CA ARG A 188 11.53 13.09 -19.67
C ARG A 188 11.07 14.53 -19.47
N GLY A 189 11.62 15.25 -18.46
CA GLY A 189 11.29 16.63 -18.15
C GLY A 189 10.00 16.81 -17.36
N LEU A 190 9.46 15.76 -16.73
CA LEU A 190 8.33 15.88 -15.81
C LEU A 190 8.85 16.36 -14.44
N PRO A 191 8.21 17.35 -13.82
CA PRO A 191 8.63 17.84 -12.51
C PRO A 191 8.48 16.76 -11.43
N PRO A 192 9.40 16.68 -10.45
CA PRO A 192 9.21 15.85 -9.26
C PRO A 192 8.00 16.37 -8.48
N ARG A 193 7.25 15.46 -7.88
CA ARG A 193 6.10 15.76 -7.02
C ARG A 193 6.35 15.35 -5.58
#